data_d60cfd8fff257c7abdefee1bfacac85d
#
_entry.id   d60cfd8fff257c7abdefee1bfacac85d
#
_cell.length_a   1.000
_cell.length_b   1.000
_cell.length_c   1.000
_cell.angle_alpha   90.00
_cell.angle_beta   90.00
_cell.angle_gamma   90.00
#
_symmetry.space_group_name_H-M   'P 1'
#
loop_
_entity.id
_entity.type
_entity.pdbx_description
1 polymer ?
#
loop_
_entity_poly.entity_id
_entity_poly.type
_entity_poly.pdbx_seq_one_letter_code
_entity_poly.pdbx_strand_id
1 'polypeptide(L)'
;MKRIVFLDYIRVFACFLVILVHASENFYCAPGATDMAGLQSFLANEADRLWVSVYDGFSRMAVPLFMIVSAFLLAPMKEEQSMWQFYRQRCLRILPPFFIFMLLYSTLPMLWGQIDGETSMKDLSRIFLNFPTLAGHLWFMYPLISLYLFIPIISPWLRKATAKEERFFIGLFVLSTCMPYLNRWCGEVWGQCFWNEYHMLWYFSGYLGYLVLAHYIRVRSEE
;
A
#
# COMPACT_ATOMS: atom_id res chain seq x y z
N MET A 1 -11.57 -5.35 22.78
CA MET A 1 -12.32 -5.64 21.52
C MET A 1 -12.37 -7.16 21.36
N LYS A 2 -13.56 -7.72 21.06
CA LYS A 2 -13.65 -9.12 20.67
C LYS A 2 -12.82 -9.31 19.36
N ARG A 3 -12.13 -10.44 19.26
CA ARG A 3 -11.37 -10.81 18.06
C ARG A 3 -12.34 -11.01 16.89
N ILE A 4 -12.09 -10.33 15.79
CA ILE A 4 -12.91 -10.43 14.58
C ILE A 4 -12.21 -11.39 13.62
N VAL A 5 -12.62 -12.64 13.67
CA VAL A 5 -11.91 -13.76 13.01
C VAL A 5 -11.78 -13.57 11.50
N PHE A 6 -12.80 -13.04 10.81
CA PHE A 6 -12.72 -12.85 9.35
C PHE A 6 -11.61 -11.86 8.93
N LEU A 7 -11.29 -10.87 9.76
CA LEU A 7 -10.19 -9.95 9.48
C LEU A 7 -8.83 -10.63 9.55
N ASP A 8 -8.69 -11.66 10.41
CA ASP A 8 -7.46 -12.44 10.45
C ASP A 8 -7.31 -13.29 9.18
N TYR A 9 -8.39 -13.86 8.65
CA TYR A 9 -8.36 -14.54 7.35
C TYR A 9 -7.99 -13.61 6.20
N ILE A 10 -8.56 -12.40 6.17
CA ILE A 10 -8.20 -11.41 5.14
C ILE A 10 -6.71 -11.05 5.22
N ARG A 11 -6.14 -10.92 6.43
CA ARG A 11 -4.71 -10.65 6.60
C ARG A 11 -3.84 -11.78 6.07
N VAL A 12 -4.17 -13.03 6.43
CA VAL A 12 -3.44 -14.20 5.94
C VAL A 12 -3.50 -14.27 4.42
N PHE A 13 -4.68 -14.06 3.85
CA PHE A 13 -4.86 -14.00 2.41
C PHE A 13 -4.06 -12.87 1.76
N ALA A 14 -4.07 -11.67 2.35
CA ALA A 14 -3.29 -10.54 1.86
C ALA A 14 -1.77 -10.82 1.95
N CYS A 15 -1.28 -11.51 3.01
CA CYS A 15 0.12 -11.95 3.08
C CYS A 15 0.46 -12.91 1.94
N PHE A 16 -0.41 -13.88 1.64
CA PHE A 16 -0.21 -14.78 0.50
C PHE A 16 -0.14 -14.01 -0.82
N LEU A 17 -1.02 -13.04 -1.02
CA LEU A 17 -0.98 -12.19 -2.22
C LEU A 17 0.28 -11.34 -2.32
N VAL A 18 0.84 -10.86 -1.20
CA VAL A 18 2.15 -10.16 -1.21
C VAL A 18 3.27 -11.07 -1.70
N ILE A 19 3.28 -12.33 -1.25
CA ILE A 19 4.28 -13.30 -1.75
C ILE A 19 4.07 -13.54 -3.25
N LEU A 20 2.83 -13.68 -3.69
CA LEU A 20 2.51 -13.95 -5.07
C LEU A 20 2.88 -12.77 -6.00
N VAL A 21 2.64 -11.51 -5.60
CA VAL A 21 3.05 -10.35 -6.41
C VAL A 21 4.56 -10.28 -6.57
N HIS A 22 5.33 -10.48 -5.50
CA HIS A 22 6.79 -10.45 -5.60
C HIS A 22 7.37 -11.65 -6.35
N ALA A 23 6.71 -12.81 -6.31
CA ALA A 23 7.09 -13.95 -7.14
C ALA A 23 6.85 -13.66 -8.63
N SER A 24 5.72 -13.02 -9.00
CA SER A 24 5.42 -12.67 -10.39
C SER A 24 6.28 -11.51 -10.92
N GLU A 25 6.65 -10.55 -10.07
CA GLU A 25 7.51 -9.42 -10.45
C GLU A 25 8.91 -9.86 -10.95
N ASN A 26 9.42 -11.00 -10.51
CA ASN A 26 10.69 -11.55 -10.98
C ASN A 26 10.70 -11.85 -12.49
N PHE A 27 9.53 -12.00 -13.12
CA PHE A 27 9.43 -12.25 -14.57
C PHE A 27 9.48 -11.01 -15.44
N TYR A 28 9.18 -9.80 -14.89
CA TYR A 28 9.08 -8.59 -15.72
C TYR A 28 9.62 -7.31 -15.06
N CYS A 29 9.74 -7.29 -13.73
CA CYS A 29 10.20 -6.13 -12.97
C CYS A 29 11.56 -6.42 -12.35
N ALA A 30 12.58 -6.66 -13.11
CA ALA A 30 13.89 -6.96 -12.58
C ALA A 30 14.90 -5.80 -12.70
N PRO A 31 14.78 -4.68 -11.94
CA PRO A 31 15.88 -3.76 -11.77
C PRO A 31 16.97 -4.48 -10.96
N GLY A 32 18.03 -4.92 -11.62
CA GLY A 32 19.13 -5.64 -10.99
C GLY A 32 18.98 -7.16 -10.92
N ALA A 33 18.00 -7.77 -11.59
CA ALA A 33 17.96 -9.22 -11.72
C ALA A 33 19.14 -9.71 -12.56
N THR A 34 19.97 -10.50 -11.93
CA THR A 34 21.03 -11.26 -12.59
C THR A 34 20.48 -12.41 -13.45
N ASP A 35 19.21 -12.75 -13.24
CA ASP A 35 18.53 -13.82 -13.98
C ASP A 35 17.56 -13.23 -15.02
N MET A 36 18.03 -13.17 -16.27
CA MET A 36 17.23 -12.77 -17.42
C MET A 36 16.33 -13.90 -17.95
N ALA A 37 16.41 -15.11 -17.41
CA ALA A 37 15.67 -16.26 -17.92
C ALA A 37 14.15 -16.10 -17.72
N GLY A 38 13.71 -15.58 -16.57
CA GLY A 38 12.31 -15.29 -16.30
C GLY A 38 11.73 -14.23 -17.25
N LEU A 39 12.45 -13.13 -17.49
CA LEU A 39 12.05 -12.10 -18.45
C LEU A 39 12.01 -12.62 -19.88
N GLN A 40 12.98 -13.42 -20.28
CA GLN A 40 12.99 -14.02 -21.61
C GLN A 40 11.81 -14.96 -21.81
N SER A 41 11.47 -15.79 -20.81
CA SER A 41 10.30 -16.65 -20.86
C SER A 41 9.01 -15.84 -20.96
N PHE A 42 8.86 -14.78 -20.16
CA PHE A 42 7.71 -13.86 -20.20
C PHE A 42 7.54 -13.20 -21.56
N LEU A 43 8.63 -12.81 -22.22
CA LEU A 43 8.58 -12.14 -23.53
C LEU A 43 8.34 -13.12 -24.68
N ALA A 44 8.90 -14.34 -24.61
CA ALA A 44 8.89 -15.32 -25.69
C ALA A 44 7.66 -16.26 -25.65
N ASN A 45 7.09 -16.52 -24.45
CA ASN A 45 6.02 -17.48 -24.27
C ASN A 45 4.71 -16.77 -23.91
N GLU A 46 3.71 -16.89 -24.77
CA GLU A 46 2.40 -16.24 -24.57
C GLU A 46 1.64 -16.82 -23.36
N ALA A 47 1.76 -18.13 -23.10
CA ALA A 47 1.11 -18.75 -21.95
C ALA A 47 1.73 -18.26 -20.63
N ASP A 48 3.05 -18.16 -20.53
CA ASP A 48 3.75 -17.63 -19.35
C ASP A 48 3.37 -16.18 -19.13
N ARG A 49 3.36 -15.37 -20.19
CA ARG A 49 2.92 -13.97 -20.12
C ARG A 49 1.48 -13.83 -19.61
N LEU A 50 0.56 -14.67 -20.09
CA LEU A 50 -0.83 -14.65 -19.63
C LEU A 50 -0.92 -15.00 -18.14
N TRP A 51 -0.33 -16.11 -17.72
CA TRP A 51 -0.40 -16.55 -16.33
C TRP A 51 0.28 -15.60 -15.36
N VAL A 52 1.47 -15.10 -15.68
CA VAL A 52 2.16 -14.10 -14.86
C VAL A 52 1.31 -12.84 -14.74
N SER A 53 0.68 -12.36 -15.83
CA SER A 53 -0.21 -11.20 -15.80
C SER A 53 -1.46 -11.42 -14.95
N VAL A 54 -2.03 -12.64 -14.98
CA VAL A 54 -3.17 -13.01 -14.13
C VAL A 54 -2.78 -13.03 -12.65
N TYR A 55 -1.66 -13.69 -12.32
CA TYR A 55 -1.20 -13.77 -10.93
C TYR A 55 -0.81 -12.39 -10.39
N ASP A 56 -0.09 -11.59 -11.15
CA ASP A 56 0.27 -10.23 -10.76
C ASP A 56 -0.98 -9.35 -10.59
N GLY A 57 -1.84 -9.30 -11.58
CA GLY A 57 -3.05 -8.48 -11.55
C GLY A 57 -3.95 -8.83 -10.35
N PHE A 58 -4.16 -10.13 -10.08
CA PHE A 58 -4.93 -10.58 -8.92
C PHE A 58 -4.25 -10.24 -7.60
N SER A 59 -2.94 -10.37 -7.51
CA SER A 59 -2.20 -10.15 -6.26
C SER A 59 -2.02 -8.67 -5.90
N ARG A 60 -2.22 -7.74 -6.84
CA ARG A 60 -2.17 -6.27 -6.60
C ARG A 60 -3.21 -5.80 -5.57
N MET A 61 -4.25 -6.57 -5.28
CA MET A 61 -5.20 -6.24 -4.20
C MET A 61 -4.62 -6.44 -2.78
N ALA A 62 -3.45 -7.00 -2.61
CA ALA A 62 -2.81 -7.25 -1.32
C ALA A 62 -2.71 -5.99 -0.45
N VAL A 63 -2.11 -4.92 -0.97
CA VAL A 63 -1.92 -3.66 -0.25
C VAL A 63 -3.25 -2.97 0.08
N PRO A 64 -4.20 -2.80 -0.85
CA PRO A 64 -5.57 -2.38 -0.53
C PRO A 64 -6.22 -3.16 0.61
N LEU A 65 -6.12 -4.48 0.63
CA LEU A 65 -6.68 -5.30 1.71
C LEU A 65 -6.04 -4.99 3.06
N PHE A 66 -4.71 -4.84 3.14
CA PHE A 66 -4.04 -4.43 4.37
C PHE A 66 -4.48 -3.05 4.84
N MET A 67 -4.64 -2.09 3.92
CA MET A 67 -5.12 -0.75 4.24
C MET A 67 -6.56 -0.78 4.78
N ILE A 68 -7.46 -1.51 4.12
CA ILE A 68 -8.85 -1.67 4.56
C ILE A 68 -8.91 -2.33 5.95
N VAL A 69 -8.21 -3.43 6.17
CA VAL A 69 -8.21 -4.12 7.47
C VAL A 69 -7.64 -3.23 8.58
N SER A 70 -6.58 -2.50 8.29
CA SER A 70 -5.99 -1.57 9.24
C SER A 70 -6.95 -0.43 9.59
N ALA A 71 -7.58 0.16 8.59
CA ALA A 71 -8.55 1.23 8.75
C ALA A 71 -9.82 0.74 9.48
N PHE A 72 -10.34 -0.43 9.14
CA PHE A 72 -11.51 -1.04 9.79
C PHE A 72 -11.33 -1.17 11.31
N LEU A 73 -10.13 -1.51 11.75
CA LEU A 73 -9.82 -1.69 13.17
C LEU A 73 -9.52 -0.39 13.91
N LEU A 74 -9.05 0.63 13.20
CA LEU A 74 -8.44 1.82 13.80
C LEU A 74 -9.24 3.11 13.57
N ALA A 75 -10.03 3.18 12.52
CA ALA A 75 -10.81 4.35 12.18
C ALA A 75 -12.31 4.13 12.48
N PRO A 76 -13.00 5.13 13.09
CA PRO A 76 -12.40 6.29 13.69
C PRO A 76 -11.64 5.98 14.99
N MET A 77 -10.69 6.82 15.36
CA MET A 77 -10.01 6.76 16.64
C MET A 77 -11.04 6.86 17.78
N LYS A 78 -10.81 6.17 18.90
CA LYS A 78 -11.70 6.23 20.08
C LYS A 78 -11.79 7.67 20.61
N GLU A 79 -12.98 8.09 21.05
CA GLU A 79 -13.19 9.46 21.55
C GLU A 79 -12.37 9.79 22.79
N GLU A 80 -12.25 8.83 23.70
CA GLU A 80 -11.50 8.96 24.94
C GLU A 80 -9.97 8.94 24.75
N GLN A 81 -9.49 8.58 23.55
CA GLN A 81 -8.07 8.45 23.26
C GLN A 81 -7.52 9.75 22.71
N SER A 82 -6.46 10.29 23.33
CA SER A 82 -5.74 11.44 22.75
C SER A 82 -4.95 11.05 21.49
N MET A 83 -4.75 12.03 20.59
CA MET A 83 -3.90 11.83 19.40
C MET A 83 -2.51 11.30 19.75
N TRP A 84 -1.90 11.83 20.80
CA TRP A 84 -0.59 11.41 21.27
C TRP A 84 -0.56 9.95 21.74
N GLN A 85 -1.57 9.50 22.48
CA GLN A 85 -1.70 8.11 22.90
C GLN A 85 -1.88 7.18 21.69
N PHE A 86 -2.66 7.60 20.69
CA PHE A 86 -2.84 6.86 19.46
C PHE A 86 -1.52 6.68 18.73
N TYR A 87 -0.79 7.78 18.47
CA TYR A 87 0.50 7.75 17.78
C TYR A 87 1.52 6.91 18.53
N ARG A 88 1.69 7.14 19.83
CA ARG A 88 2.63 6.35 20.63
C ARG A 88 2.37 4.85 20.54
N GLN A 89 1.12 4.42 20.64
CA GLN A 89 0.77 3.00 20.56
C GLN A 89 1.05 2.39 19.17
N ARG A 90 0.89 3.16 18.10
CA ARG A 90 1.14 2.69 16.72
C ARG A 90 2.61 2.73 16.37
N CYS A 91 3.27 3.84 16.68
CA CYS A 91 4.71 3.99 16.45
C CYS A 91 5.52 2.93 17.18
N LEU A 92 5.27 2.70 18.48
CA LEU A 92 5.98 1.69 19.25
C LEU A 92 5.78 0.26 18.75
N ARG A 93 4.69 -0.01 18.03
CA ARG A 93 4.42 -1.34 17.46
C ARG A 93 5.08 -1.54 16.09
N ILE A 94 5.16 -0.49 15.28
CA ILE A 94 5.52 -0.59 13.85
C ILE A 94 6.95 -0.13 13.60
N LEU A 95 7.35 1.01 14.18
CA LEU A 95 8.65 1.60 13.87
C LEU A 95 9.84 0.73 14.31
N PRO A 96 9.85 0.10 15.51
CA PRO A 96 11.00 -0.70 15.90
C PRO A 96 11.30 -1.86 14.92
N PRO A 97 10.36 -2.76 14.61
CA PRO A 97 10.64 -3.82 13.64
C PRO A 97 10.95 -3.26 12.25
N PHE A 98 10.28 -2.18 11.83
CA PHE A 98 10.56 -1.55 10.54
C PHE A 98 12.01 -1.06 10.46
N PHE A 99 12.50 -0.33 11.46
CA PHE A 99 13.89 0.14 11.48
C PHE A 99 14.90 -0.99 11.62
N ILE A 100 14.59 -2.05 12.36
CA ILE A 100 15.46 -3.24 12.43
C ILE A 100 15.64 -3.84 11.02
N PHE A 101 14.54 -4.05 10.29
CA PHE A 101 14.62 -4.57 8.93
C PHE A 101 15.33 -3.61 7.98
N MET A 102 15.09 -2.30 8.09
CA MET A 102 15.80 -1.30 7.30
C MET A 102 17.32 -1.37 7.53
N LEU A 103 17.76 -1.49 8.78
CA LEU A 103 19.18 -1.66 9.12
C LEU A 103 19.75 -2.97 8.55
N LEU A 104 19.00 -4.08 8.71
CA LEU A 104 19.45 -5.38 8.22
C LEU A 104 19.60 -5.37 6.69
N TYR A 105 18.63 -4.83 5.95
CA TYR A 105 18.70 -4.74 4.48
C TYR A 105 19.73 -3.74 3.97
N SER A 106 20.11 -2.74 4.77
CA SER A 106 21.19 -1.80 4.43
C SER A 106 22.58 -2.38 4.68
N THR A 107 22.74 -3.36 5.59
CA THR A 107 24.07 -3.81 6.04
C THR A 107 24.37 -5.26 5.66
N LEU A 108 23.43 -6.20 5.84
CA LEU A 108 23.72 -7.62 5.61
C LEU A 108 24.07 -7.95 4.15
N PRO A 109 23.44 -7.36 3.13
CA PRO A 109 23.80 -7.66 1.74
C PRO A 109 25.25 -7.32 1.40
N MET A 110 25.86 -6.35 2.08
CA MET A 110 27.28 -6.04 1.95
C MET A 110 28.16 -7.23 2.39
N LEU A 111 27.75 -7.94 3.45
CA LEU A 111 28.53 -9.08 3.96
C LEU A 111 28.57 -10.26 2.96
N TRP A 112 27.57 -10.35 2.09
CA TRP A 112 27.50 -11.39 1.04
C TRP A 112 27.91 -10.86 -0.35
N GLY A 113 28.44 -9.63 -0.42
CA GLY A 113 28.90 -9.05 -1.68
C GLY A 113 27.79 -8.69 -2.67
N GLN A 114 26.53 -8.56 -2.21
CA GLN A 114 25.40 -8.18 -3.06
C GLN A 114 25.35 -6.67 -3.32
N ILE A 115 25.88 -5.87 -2.39
CA ILE A 115 26.07 -4.43 -2.52
C ILE A 115 27.46 -4.06 -2.04
N ASP A 116 27.99 -2.95 -2.52
CA ASP A 116 29.25 -2.38 -2.07
C ASP A 116 29.08 -1.52 -0.79
N GLY A 117 30.20 -1.15 -0.17
CA GLY A 117 30.20 -0.33 1.04
C GLY A 117 29.63 1.07 0.80
N GLU A 118 29.78 1.64 -0.38
CA GLU A 118 29.26 2.96 -0.74
C GLU A 118 27.71 2.91 -0.78
N THR A 119 27.15 1.90 -1.45
CA THR A 119 25.70 1.68 -1.49
C THR A 119 25.12 1.43 -0.09
N SER A 120 25.80 0.62 0.74
CA SER A 120 25.39 0.39 2.13
C SER A 120 25.35 1.69 2.93
N MET A 121 26.37 2.53 2.85
CA MET A 121 26.41 3.83 3.53
C MET A 121 25.35 4.80 3.01
N LYS A 122 25.08 4.78 1.71
CA LYS A 122 24.00 5.57 1.10
C LYS A 122 22.63 5.14 1.60
N ASP A 123 22.36 3.83 1.66
CA ASP A 123 21.12 3.29 2.20
C ASP A 123 20.94 3.66 3.67
N LEU A 124 21.98 3.53 4.49
CA LEU A 124 21.97 3.95 5.90
C LEU A 124 21.68 5.45 6.07
N SER A 125 22.28 6.30 5.25
CA SER A 125 22.08 7.75 5.32
C SER A 125 20.64 8.18 5.01
N ARG A 126 19.90 7.37 4.29
CA ARG A 126 18.52 7.63 3.84
C ARG A 126 17.46 6.84 4.60
N ILE A 127 17.84 6.08 5.60
CA ILE A 127 16.99 5.09 6.29
C ILE A 127 15.63 5.63 6.79
N PHE A 128 15.54 6.92 7.08
CA PHE A 128 14.29 7.55 7.52
C PHE A 128 13.40 8.02 6.37
N LEU A 129 13.94 8.15 5.16
CA LEU A 129 13.27 8.79 4.03
C LEU A 129 13.06 7.83 2.84
N ASN A 130 13.84 6.75 2.80
CA ASN A 130 13.79 5.81 1.69
C ASN A 130 14.11 4.39 2.17
N PHE A 131 13.61 3.39 1.45
CA PHE A 131 13.93 2.00 1.70
C PHE A 131 15.30 1.63 1.06
N PRO A 132 16.01 0.63 1.61
CA PRO A 132 17.28 0.15 1.08
C PRO A 132 17.16 -0.36 -0.35
N THR A 133 18.26 -0.31 -1.09
CA THR A 133 18.32 -0.67 -2.53
C THR A 133 17.74 -2.06 -2.81
N LEU A 134 18.00 -3.05 -1.94
CA LEU A 134 17.48 -4.42 -2.09
C LEU A 134 16.16 -4.68 -1.36
N ALA A 135 15.55 -3.67 -0.76
CA ALA A 135 14.34 -3.81 0.06
C ALA A 135 13.15 -3.04 -0.53
N GLY A 136 13.01 -3.03 -1.83
CA GLY A 136 11.89 -2.37 -2.52
C GLY A 136 10.52 -2.75 -1.99
N HIS A 137 10.33 -4.00 -1.53
CA HIS A 137 9.09 -4.47 -0.93
C HIS A 137 8.69 -3.75 0.37
N LEU A 138 9.59 -3.02 1.03
CA LEU A 138 9.28 -2.21 2.22
C LEU A 138 8.57 -0.88 1.89
N TRP A 139 8.42 -0.52 0.63
CA TRP A 139 7.80 0.72 0.19
C TRP A 139 6.41 0.96 0.82
N PHE A 140 5.64 -0.11 1.00
CA PHE A 140 4.26 -0.01 1.49
C PHE A 140 4.17 0.45 2.95
N MET A 141 5.24 0.35 3.73
CA MET A 141 5.28 0.83 5.11
C MET A 141 5.10 2.35 5.21
N TYR A 142 5.59 3.11 4.23
CA TYR A 142 5.45 4.56 4.19
C TYR A 142 3.99 5.02 4.05
N PRO A 143 3.21 4.56 3.06
CA PRO A 143 1.79 4.87 3.00
C PRO A 143 0.99 4.32 4.20
N LEU A 144 1.38 3.21 4.80
CA LEU A 144 0.75 2.70 6.02
C LEU A 144 0.99 3.63 7.22
N ILE A 145 2.23 4.11 7.40
CA ILE A 145 2.57 5.10 8.44
C ILE A 145 1.80 6.40 8.19
N SER A 146 1.78 6.88 6.94
CA SER A 146 1.01 8.07 6.55
C SER A 146 -0.48 7.92 6.88
N LEU A 147 -1.08 6.76 6.59
CA LEU A 147 -2.46 6.46 6.95
C LEU A 147 -2.68 6.55 8.47
N TYR A 148 -1.76 6.00 9.28
CA TYR A 148 -1.86 6.07 10.74
C TYR A 148 -1.73 7.50 11.28
N LEU A 149 -0.89 8.32 10.66
CA LEU A 149 -0.79 9.74 11.01
C LEU A 149 -2.09 10.48 10.66
N PHE A 150 -2.79 10.08 9.61
CA PHE A 150 -4.00 10.73 9.16
C PHE A 150 -5.27 10.29 9.92
N ILE A 151 -5.32 9.07 10.46
CA ILE A 151 -6.51 8.55 11.17
C ILE A 151 -7.04 9.50 12.25
N PRO A 152 -6.23 10.05 13.19
CA PRO A 152 -6.75 10.98 14.19
C PRO A 152 -7.32 12.27 13.60
N ILE A 153 -6.75 12.74 12.49
CA ILE A 153 -7.16 13.97 11.83
C ILE A 153 -8.54 13.82 11.18
N ILE A 154 -8.80 12.68 10.51
CA ILE A 154 -10.06 12.42 9.82
C ILE A 154 -11.15 11.87 10.76
N SER A 155 -10.80 11.34 11.92
CA SER A 155 -11.74 10.71 12.85
C SER A 155 -12.94 11.58 13.25
N PRO A 156 -12.80 12.91 13.51
CA PRO A 156 -13.93 13.76 13.81
C PRO A 156 -14.96 13.83 12.68
N TRP A 157 -14.49 13.84 11.43
CA TRP A 157 -15.36 13.83 10.26
C TRP A 157 -16.06 12.46 10.12
N LEU A 158 -15.32 11.36 10.21
CA LEU A 158 -15.90 10.01 10.11
C LEU A 158 -17.01 9.74 11.11
N ARG A 159 -16.90 10.26 12.34
CA ARG A 159 -17.93 10.11 13.38
C ARG A 159 -19.23 10.84 13.06
N LYS A 160 -19.16 11.92 12.27
CA LYS A 160 -20.30 12.79 11.95
C LYS A 160 -20.80 12.60 10.53
N ALA A 161 -20.01 11.95 9.69
CA ALA A 161 -20.31 11.76 8.27
C ALA A 161 -21.58 10.94 8.07
N THR A 162 -22.45 11.45 7.22
CA THR A 162 -23.64 10.72 6.77
C THR A 162 -23.25 9.68 5.70
N ALA A 163 -24.09 8.65 5.54
CA ALA A 163 -23.90 7.67 4.47
C ALA A 163 -23.84 8.29 3.06
N LYS A 164 -24.48 9.44 2.86
CA LYS A 164 -24.45 10.17 1.57
C LYS A 164 -23.08 10.79 1.33
N GLU A 165 -22.50 11.42 2.34
CA GLU A 165 -21.16 12.05 2.25
C GLU A 165 -20.07 11.00 2.05
N GLU A 166 -20.12 9.87 2.77
CA GLU A 166 -19.18 8.78 2.59
C GLU A 166 -19.30 8.16 1.19
N ARG A 167 -20.52 7.90 0.69
CA ARG A 167 -20.74 7.40 -0.67
C ARG A 167 -20.26 8.36 -1.74
N PHE A 168 -20.45 9.67 -1.53
CA PHE A 168 -19.93 10.69 -2.44
C PHE A 168 -18.40 10.66 -2.48
N PHE A 169 -17.74 10.59 -1.31
CA PHE A 169 -16.29 10.47 -1.23
C PHE A 169 -15.79 9.20 -1.93
N ILE A 170 -16.41 8.05 -1.63
CA ILE A 170 -16.05 6.76 -2.24
C ILE A 170 -16.26 6.80 -3.76
N GLY A 171 -17.33 7.44 -4.24
CA GLY A 171 -17.58 7.61 -5.67
C GLY A 171 -16.48 8.39 -6.37
N LEU A 172 -16.01 9.50 -5.79
CA LEU A 172 -14.89 10.27 -6.31
C LEU A 172 -13.56 9.50 -6.23
N PHE A 173 -13.35 8.72 -5.16
CA PHE A 173 -12.19 7.84 -5.04
C PHE A 173 -12.17 6.76 -6.14
N VAL A 174 -13.30 6.09 -6.38
CA VAL A 174 -13.41 5.09 -7.46
C VAL A 174 -13.17 5.74 -8.82
N LEU A 175 -13.78 6.90 -9.08
CA LEU A 175 -13.55 7.65 -10.31
C LEU A 175 -12.06 7.98 -10.48
N SER A 176 -11.41 8.52 -9.43
CA SER A 176 -9.98 8.81 -9.44
C SER A 176 -9.13 7.58 -9.76
N THR A 177 -9.47 6.44 -9.17
CA THR A 177 -8.75 5.18 -9.39
C THR A 177 -8.94 4.64 -10.81
N CYS A 178 -10.10 4.90 -11.43
CA CYS A 178 -10.40 4.46 -12.80
C CYS A 178 -9.76 5.35 -13.88
N MET A 179 -9.40 6.59 -13.57
CA MET A 179 -8.92 7.57 -14.57
C MET A 179 -7.69 7.12 -15.38
N PRO A 180 -6.64 6.48 -14.80
CA PRO A 180 -5.52 6.00 -15.59
C PRO A 180 -5.92 4.96 -16.66
N TYR A 181 -6.94 4.15 -16.36
CA TYR A 181 -7.48 3.17 -17.31
C TYR A 181 -8.32 3.83 -18.39
N LEU A 182 -9.13 4.83 -18.03
CA LEU A 182 -9.90 5.63 -18.99
C LEU A 182 -8.97 6.35 -19.96
N ASN A 183 -7.88 6.94 -19.45
CA ASN A 183 -6.87 7.56 -20.29
C ASN A 183 -6.24 6.61 -21.31
N ARG A 184 -5.98 5.37 -20.88
CA ARG A 184 -5.41 4.34 -21.76
C ARG A 184 -6.37 3.95 -22.89
N TRP A 185 -7.69 3.99 -22.66
CA TRP A 185 -8.68 3.56 -23.65
C TRP A 185 -9.23 4.69 -24.50
N CYS A 186 -9.40 5.86 -23.90
CA CYS A 186 -10.07 7.02 -24.53
C CYS A 186 -9.09 8.11 -24.98
N GLY A 187 -7.80 7.97 -24.65
CA GLY A 187 -6.84 9.07 -24.82
C GLY A 187 -6.97 10.11 -23.70
N GLU A 188 -6.49 11.32 -23.97
CA GLU A 188 -6.51 12.40 -22.99
C GLU A 188 -7.94 12.75 -22.55
N VAL A 189 -8.19 12.69 -21.22
CA VAL A 189 -9.50 13.02 -20.65
C VAL A 189 -9.54 14.49 -20.28
N TRP A 190 -10.64 15.15 -20.63
CA TRP A 190 -10.82 16.57 -20.34
C TRP A 190 -10.67 16.89 -18.84
N GLY A 191 -9.97 17.98 -18.54
CA GLY A 191 -9.69 18.41 -17.17
C GLY A 191 -8.54 17.69 -16.50
N GLN A 192 -7.87 16.80 -17.21
CA GLN A 192 -6.64 16.18 -16.77
C GLN A 192 -5.46 17.12 -16.95
N CYS A 193 -4.63 17.23 -15.94
CA CYS A 193 -3.33 17.89 -15.99
C CYS A 193 -2.32 17.02 -15.26
N PHE A 194 -1.43 16.32 -16.00
CA PHE A 194 -0.46 15.39 -15.41
C PHE A 194 -1.10 14.51 -14.33
N TRP A 195 -2.02 13.62 -14.75
CA TRP A 195 -2.97 12.92 -13.86
C TRP A 195 -2.35 12.38 -12.55
N ASN A 196 -1.13 11.91 -12.57
CA ASN A 196 -0.46 11.40 -11.39
C ASN A 196 0.04 12.48 -10.41
N GLU A 197 0.11 13.74 -10.82
CA GLU A 197 0.70 14.82 -10.04
C GLU A 197 -0.28 15.95 -9.72
N TYR A 198 -1.11 16.39 -10.69
CA TYR A 198 -1.91 17.61 -10.57
C TYR A 198 -3.38 17.44 -10.95
N HIS A 199 -3.93 16.22 -10.94
CA HIS A 199 -5.31 16.02 -11.34
C HIS A 199 -6.32 16.60 -10.33
N MET A 200 -7.49 17.01 -10.82
CA MET A 200 -8.50 17.69 -9.98
C MET A 200 -9.08 16.83 -8.85
N LEU A 201 -8.97 15.49 -8.91
CA LEU A 201 -9.41 14.56 -7.89
C LEU A 201 -8.27 14.12 -6.96
N TRP A 202 -7.15 14.83 -6.92
CA TRP A 202 -5.95 14.48 -6.15
C TRP A 202 -6.26 14.12 -4.69
N TYR A 203 -7.08 14.91 -4.01
CA TYR A 203 -7.41 14.71 -2.59
C TYR A 203 -8.32 13.51 -2.34
N PHE A 204 -8.94 12.96 -3.37
CA PHE A 204 -9.77 11.74 -3.32
C PHE A 204 -9.01 10.50 -3.77
N SER A 205 -7.78 10.65 -4.24
CA SER A 205 -6.94 9.56 -4.71
C SER A 205 -6.14 8.90 -3.58
N GLY A 206 -5.48 7.80 -3.89
CA GLY A 206 -4.56 7.12 -2.98
C GLY A 206 -5.24 6.35 -1.85
N TYR A 207 -4.49 6.10 -0.78
CA TYR A 207 -4.89 5.15 0.28
C TYR A 207 -5.97 5.68 1.22
N LEU A 208 -6.24 6.99 1.23
CA LEU A 208 -7.31 7.59 2.02
C LEU A 208 -8.70 7.04 1.64
N GLY A 209 -8.91 6.76 0.37
CA GLY A 209 -10.17 6.18 -0.11
C GLY A 209 -10.47 4.82 0.53
N TYR A 210 -9.46 3.98 0.74
CA TYR A 210 -9.64 2.71 1.44
C TYR A 210 -9.99 2.88 2.92
N LEU A 211 -9.55 3.98 3.56
CA LEU A 211 -9.91 4.28 4.95
C LEU A 211 -11.40 4.61 5.06
N VAL A 212 -11.91 5.49 4.19
CA VAL A 212 -13.34 5.87 4.18
C VAL A 212 -14.19 4.65 3.80
N LEU A 213 -13.77 3.86 2.82
CA LEU A 213 -14.45 2.63 2.42
C LEU A 213 -14.52 1.62 3.58
N ALA A 214 -13.43 1.43 4.33
CA ALA A 214 -13.40 0.54 5.48
C ALA A 214 -14.36 0.98 6.59
N HIS A 215 -14.44 2.28 6.85
CA HIS A 215 -15.38 2.86 7.80
C HIS A 215 -16.82 2.64 7.34
N TYR A 216 -17.12 2.94 6.08
CA TYR A 216 -18.44 2.72 5.49
C TYR A 216 -18.88 1.26 5.62
N ILE A 217 -18.03 0.31 5.25
CA ILE A 217 -18.32 -1.13 5.37
C ILE A 217 -18.59 -1.49 6.84
N ARG A 218 -17.75 -1.02 7.77
CA ARG A 218 -17.91 -1.33 9.21
C ARG A 218 -19.24 -0.85 9.77
N VAL A 219 -19.61 0.39 9.49
CA VAL A 219 -20.82 1.00 10.05
C VAL A 219 -22.07 0.45 9.38
N ARG A 220 -22.04 0.20 8.05
CA ARG A 220 -23.23 -0.22 7.29
C ARG A 220 -23.43 -1.73 7.24
N SER A 221 -22.43 -2.53 7.61
CA SER A 221 -22.62 -3.98 7.75
C SER A 221 -23.40 -4.35 9.03
N GLU A 222 -23.60 -3.40 9.92
CA GLU A 222 -24.38 -3.57 11.15
C GLU A 222 -25.82 -3.04 11.00
N GLU A 223 -26.17 -2.37 9.90
CA GLU A 223 -27.51 -1.96 9.50
C GLU A 223 -28.22 -3.06 8.71
#